data_1eeaaa5ee06d3779c10940e63a7c5c93
#
_entry.id   1eeaaa5ee06d3779c10940e63a7c5c93
#
_cell.length_a   1.000
_cell.length_b   1.000
_cell.length_c   1.000
_cell.angle_alpha   90.00
_cell.angle_beta   90.00
_cell.angle_gamma   90.00
#
_symmetry.space_group_name_H-M   'P 1'
#
loop_
_entity.id
_entity.type
_entity.pdbx_description
1 polymer ?
#
loop_
_entity_poly.entity_id
_entity_poly.type
_entity_poly.pdbx_seq_one_letter_code
_entity_poly.pdbx_strand_id
1 'polypeptide(L)'
;MNTPGLWAGLGESIFLANIGERERSPTRLVGVLIGGLAVGIVAATCITCLTMIPLTLALGHGSEGIAGLGAAASALADPNRNDLTIQIGRLVVTTFVDDGLLLVFAAFAAAAMHRQLRIYATAAPRIRWRLVLVGLALATLALTPLVTAQRVLDGAPPLPILSVAPDLGGRVLYVAAALLLIPAAAVEELVFRGWLLRQIAAFNQRPLILIGLSAIIFAAAHFDFSPDAFLTRALMGAGLAYMTLRLGGIEFAVGAHAANNLLIVLFLQPLSVQSQSEPVSMFELITDAALLGGYFIATEAVVRWPWLRRLGDVRPAEISPPDNLTTEFG
;
A
#
# COMPACT_ATOMS: atom_id res chain seq x y z
N MET A 1 -37.64 -5.59 6.19
CA MET A 1 -36.66 -5.57 5.09
C MET A 1 -35.47 -6.40 5.56
N ASN A 2 -35.11 -7.48 4.84
CA ASN A 2 -33.93 -8.25 5.20
C ASN A 2 -32.68 -7.38 4.94
N THR A 3 -31.98 -6.98 5.99
CA THR A 3 -30.67 -6.32 5.85
C THR A 3 -29.71 -7.27 5.15
N PRO A 4 -29.03 -6.82 4.10
CA PRO A 4 -28.01 -7.63 3.48
C PRO A 4 -26.95 -8.00 4.53
N GLY A 5 -26.51 -9.26 4.57
CA GLY A 5 -25.43 -9.66 5.44
C GLY A 5 -24.16 -8.82 5.15
N LEU A 6 -23.25 -8.72 6.11
CA LEU A 6 -22.03 -7.93 6.04
C LEU A 6 -21.34 -8.00 4.66
N TRP A 7 -21.19 -9.21 4.14
CA TRP A 7 -20.54 -9.43 2.84
C TRP A 7 -21.31 -8.86 1.65
N ALA A 8 -22.64 -9.03 1.62
CA ALA A 8 -23.44 -8.49 0.52
C ALA A 8 -23.40 -6.95 0.49
N GLY A 9 -23.44 -6.32 1.65
CA GLY A 9 -23.39 -4.86 1.75
C GLY A 9 -22.06 -4.21 1.37
N LEU A 10 -20.95 -4.95 1.33
CA LEU A 10 -19.67 -4.41 0.85
C LEU A 10 -19.70 -4.08 -0.65
N GLY A 11 -20.46 -4.82 -1.44
CA GLY A 11 -20.65 -4.52 -2.87
C GLY A 11 -21.46 -3.23 -3.10
N GLU A 12 -22.22 -2.79 -2.11
CA GLU A 12 -23.01 -1.55 -2.10
C GLU A 12 -22.30 -0.40 -1.36
N SER A 13 -20.98 -0.54 -1.11
CA SER A 13 -20.20 0.47 -0.41
C SER A 13 -20.39 1.86 -1.00
N ILE A 14 -20.53 2.86 -0.13
CA ILE A 14 -20.58 4.27 -0.52
C ILE A 14 -19.35 4.68 -1.34
N PHE A 15 -18.22 4.02 -1.13
CA PHE A 15 -17.00 4.24 -1.92
C PHE A 15 -17.20 3.89 -3.40
N LEU A 16 -18.08 2.95 -3.70
CA LEU A 16 -18.41 2.51 -5.06
C LEU A 16 -19.59 3.31 -5.66
N ALA A 17 -20.20 4.21 -4.89
CA ALA A 17 -21.26 5.08 -5.40
C ALA A 17 -20.75 5.94 -6.56
N ASN A 18 -21.64 6.33 -7.45
CA ASN A 18 -21.35 7.20 -8.59
C ASN A 18 -20.39 6.62 -9.65
N ILE A 19 -20.35 5.28 -9.80
CA ILE A 19 -19.72 4.64 -10.96
C ILE A 19 -20.61 4.92 -12.19
N GLY A 20 -20.05 5.65 -13.16
CA GLY A 20 -20.78 6.11 -14.34
C GLY A 20 -20.55 5.24 -15.58
N GLU A 21 -21.12 5.67 -16.71
CA GLU A 21 -21.00 4.96 -17.99
C GLU A 21 -19.56 4.90 -18.48
N ARG A 22 -18.73 5.89 -18.14
CA ARG A 22 -17.33 5.93 -18.58
C ARG A 22 -16.49 4.82 -17.97
N GLU A 23 -16.70 4.54 -16.68
CA GLU A 23 -16.05 3.44 -15.99
C GLU A 23 -16.54 2.06 -16.49
N ARG A 24 -17.77 1.98 -17.00
CA ARG A 24 -18.36 0.77 -17.56
C ARG A 24 -17.98 0.51 -19.02
N SER A 25 -17.20 1.39 -19.65
CA SER A 25 -16.77 1.24 -21.05
C SER A 25 -15.48 0.41 -21.15
N PRO A 26 -15.50 -0.82 -21.73
CA PRO A 26 -14.30 -1.64 -21.90
C PRO A 26 -13.24 -0.96 -22.75
N THR A 27 -13.65 -0.24 -23.82
CA THR A 27 -12.71 0.47 -24.69
C THR A 27 -11.98 1.60 -23.96
N ARG A 28 -12.67 2.31 -23.08
CA ARG A 28 -12.03 3.33 -22.24
C ARG A 28 -11.10 2.72 -21.21
N LEU A 29 -11.50 1.61 -20.60
CA LEU A 29 -10.64 0.88 -19.67
C LEU A 29 -9.33 0.47 -20.34
N VAL A 30 -9.40 -0.14 -21.54
CA VAL A 30 -8.21 -0.49 -22.33
C VAL A 30 -7.38 0.75 -22.67
N GLY A 31 -8.02 1.85 -23.08
CA GLY A 31 -7.34 3.10 -23.38
C GLY A 31 -6.62 3.68 -22.14
N VAL A 32 -7.24 3.60 -20.96
CA VAL A 32 -6.61 4.04 -19.68
C VAL A 32 -5.44 3.15 -19.33
N LEU A 33 -5.56 1.83 -19.46
CA LEU A 33 -4.48 0.89 -19.17
C LEU A 33 -3.28 1.15 -20.08
N ILE A 34 -3.48 1.20 -21.39
CA ILE A 34 -2.38 1.41 -22.36
C ILE A 34 -1.81 2.83 -22.23
N GLY A 35 -2.65 3.84 -22.26
CA GLY A 35 -2.21 5.24 -22.24
C GLY A 35 -1.61 5.64 -20.89
N GLY A 36 -2.24 5.23 -19.78
CA GLY A 36 -1.75 5.49 -18.45
C GLY A 36 -0.43 4.81 -18.15
N LEU A 37 -0.27 3.55 -18.58
CA LEU A 37 1.00 2.83 -18.45
C LEU A 37 2.10 3.47 -19.30
N ALA A 38 1.79 3.84 -20.56
CA ALA A 38 2.77 4.48 -21.45
C ALA A 38 3.26 5.82 -20.87
N VAL A 39 2.35 6.69 -20.42
CA VAL A 39 2.70 7.97 -19.81
C VAL A 39 3.43 7.75 -18.47
N GLY A 40 3.01 6.77 -17.67
CA GLY A 40 3.67 6.38 -16.42
C GLY A 40 5.12 5.92 -16.63
N ILE A 41 5.37 5.07 -17.64
CA ILE A 41 6.73 4.62 -17.99
C ILE A 41 7.62 5.81 -18.40
N VAL A 42 7.11 6.73 -19.22
CA VAL A 42 7.87 7.94 -19.59
C VAL A 42 8.22 8.76 -18.33
N ALA A 43 7.24 8.97 -17.44
CA ALA A 43 7.47 9.67 -16.19
C ALA A 43 8.50 8.95 -15.30
N ALA A 44 8.36 7.63 -15.12
CA ALA A 44 9.30 6.82 -14.36
C ALA A 44 10.74 6.92 -14.93
N THR A 45 10.90 6.89 -16.25
CA THR A 45 12.20 7.06 -16.90
C THR A 45 12.82 8.43 -16.58
N CYS A 46 12.03 9.49 -16.68
CA CYS A 46 12.50 10.84 -16.31
C CYS A 46 12.88 10.93 -14.81
N ILE A 47 12.05 10.39 -13.93
CA ILE A 47 12.29 10.38 -12.49
C ILE A 47 13.54 9.55 -12.16
N THR A 48 13.74 8.39 -12.81
CA THR A 48 14.95 7.58 -12.68
C THR A 48 16.20 8.41 -13.00
N CYS A 49 16.21 9.11 -14.12
CA CYS A 49 17.34 9.98 -14.47
C CYS A 49 17.62 11.02 -13.39
N LEU A 50 16.56 11.65 -12.85
CA LEU A 50 16.69 12.69 -11.81
C LEU A 50 17.17 12.13 -10.47
N THR A 51 16.74 10.94 -10.08
CA THR A 51 17.10 10.32 -8.80
C THR A 51 18.48 9.65 -8.85
N MET A 52 18.86 9.09 -10.00
CA MET A 52 20.15 8.41 -10.16
C MET A 52 21.34 9.37 -10.17
N ILE A 53 21.18 10.62 -10.62
CA ILE A 53 22.28 11.61 -10.63
C ILE A 53 22.82 11.89 -9.21
N PRO A 54 22.01 12.34 -8.24
CA PRO A 54 22.49 12.59 -6.89
C PRO A 54 23.00 11.33 -6.19
N LEU A 55 22.40 10.17 -6.48
CA LEU A 55 22.85 8.89 -5.93
C LEU A 55 24.23 8.50 -6.46
N THR A 56 24.48 8.67 -7.77
CA THR A 56 25.80 8.43 -8.39
C THR A 56 26.89 9.30 -7.74
N LEU A 57 26.55 10.58 -7.44
CA LEU A 57 27.44 11.48 -6.72
C LEU A 57 27.71 11.01 -5.28
N ALA A 58 26.65 10.59 -4.57
CA ALA A 58 26.74 10.11 -3.19
C ALA A 58 27.57 8.82 -3.07
N LEU A 59 27.57 7.97 -4.11
CA LEU A 59 28.36 6.74 -4.18
C LEU A 59 29.81 6.96 -4.68
N GLY A 60 30.21 8.20 -4.98
CA GLY A 60 31.56 8.54 -5.42
C GLY A 60 31.82 8.31 -6.91
N HIS A 61 30.82 7.98 -7.71
CA HIS A 61 30.96 7.69 -9.14
C HIS A 61 30.70 8.91 -10.06
N GLY A 62 30.59 10.11 -9.50
CA GLY A 62 30.22 11.31 -10.24
C GLY A 62 31.15 11.71 -11.40
N SER A 63 32.43 11.38 -11.32
CA SER A 63 33.42 11.64 -12.39
C SER A 63 33.38 10.66 -13.57
N GLU A 64 32.64 9.56 -13.44
CA GLU A 64 32.60 8.45 -14.41
C GLU A 64 31.51 8.63 -15.51
N GLY A 65 30.71 9.69 -15.44
CA GLY A 65 29.66 9.97 -16.41
C GLY A 65 28.61 8.85 -16.49
N ILE A 66 28.30 8.36 -17.69
CA ILE A 66 27.30 7.30 -17.91
C ILE A 66 27.71 5.97 -17.23
N ALA A 67 29.02 5.66 -17.20
CA ALA A 67 29.51 4.45 -16.52
C ALA A 67 29.23 4.51 -15.01
N GLY A 68 29.32 5.70 -14.39
CA GLY A 68 28.96 5.91 -13.00
C GLY A 68 27.48 5.67 -12.68
N LEU A 69 26.58 6.01 -13.60
CA LEU A 69 25.14 5.66 -13.47
C LEU A 69 24.94 4.15 -13.45
N GLY A 70 25.67 3.42 -14.33
CA GLY A 70 25.65 1.95 -14.36
C GLY A 70 26.20 1.33 -13.07
N ALA A 71 27.28 1.89 -12.53
CA ALA A 71 27.87 1.45 -11.26
C ALA A 71 26.91 1.67 -10.07
N ALA A 72 26.25 2.84 -10.02
CA ALA A 72 25.26 3.13 -8.99
C ALA A 72 24.03 2.20 -9.09
N ALA A 73 23.53 1.94 -10.28
CA ALA A 73 22.43 1.01 -10.51
C ALA A 73 22.81 -0.42 -10.07
N SER A 74 24.01 -0.87 -10.42
CA SER A 74 24.54 -2.18 -9.99
C SER A 74 24.69 -2.27 -8.47
N ALA A 75 25.13 -1.19 -7.81
CA ALA A 75 25.25 -1.13 -6.37
C ALA A 75 23.89 -1.22 -5.66
N LEU A 76 22.84 -0.59 -6.21
CA LEU A 76 21.47 -0.71 -5.69
C LEU A 76 20.91 -2.12 -5.87
N ALA A 77 21.24 -2.78 -6.97
CA ALA A 77 20.79 -4.13 -7.29
C ALA A 77 21.52 -5.23 -6.52
N ASP A 78 22.67 -4.94 -5.91
CA ASP A 78 23.46 -5.92 -5.17
C ASP A 78 22.80 -6.29 -3.83
N PRO A 79 22.25 -7.51 -3.65
CA PRO A 79 21.54 -7.91 -2.44
C PRO A 79 22.43 -7.96 -1.19
N ASN A 80 23.77 -8.04 -1.38
CA ASN A 80 24.73 -8.11 -0.28
C ASN A 80 25.09 -6.73 0.28
N ARG A 81 24.73 -5.66 -0.43
CA ARG A 81 24.97 -4.29 0.02
C ARG A 81 23.78 -3.76 0.81
N ASN A 82 24.02 -3.56 2.11
CA ASN A 82 23.01 -3.05 3.05
C ASN A 82 23.51 -1.83 3.85
N ASP A 83 24.53 -1.11 3.32
CA ASP A 83 24.98 0.14 3.91
C ASP A 83 23.91 1.26 3.81
N LEU A 84 24.03 2.28 4.66
CA LEU A 84 23.06 3.37 4.79
C LEU A 84 22.76 4.06 3.45
N THR A 85 23.79 4.35 2.66
CA THR A 85 23.62 5.05 1.37
C THR A 85 22.82 4.22 0.38
N ILE A 86 23.07 2.91 0.32
CA ILE A 86 22.33 1.99 -0.53
C ILE A 86 20.89 1.87 -0.06
N GLN A 87 20.64 1.74 1.24
CA GLN A 87 19.28 1.63 1.77
C GLN A 87 18.45 2.90 1.55
N ILE A 88 19.05 4.08 1.76
CA ILE A 88 18.39 5.35 1.41
C ILE A 88 18.14 5.44 -0.11
N GLY A 89 19.14 5.05 -0.91
CA GLY A 89 19.01 5.01 -2.37
C GLY A 89 17.85 4.12 -2.84
N ARG A 90 17.73 2.92 -2.29
CA ARG A 90 16.61 2.00 -2.60
C ARG A 90 15.27 2.63 -2.22
N LEU A 91 15.13 3.18 -0.99
CA LEU A 91 13.91 3.84 -0.54
C LEU A 91 13.52 5.00 -1.46
N VAL A 92 14.49 5.84 -1.84
CA VAL A 92 14.27 6.97 -2.75
C VAL A 92 13.85 6.49 -4.13
N VAL A 93 14.56 5.51 -4.71
CA VAL A 93 14.24 5.00 -6.04
C VAL A 93 12.85 4.35 -6.05
N THR A 94 12.57 3.42 -5.13
CA THR A 94 11.25 2.78 -5.04
C THR A 94 10.14 3.82 -4.90
N THR A 95 10.25 4.74 -3.94
CA THR A 95 9.19 5.73 -3.72
C THR A 95 9.00 6.68 -4.90
N PHE A 96 10.06 7.19 -5.51
CA PHE A 96 9.90 8.21 -6.56
C PHE A 96 9.72 7.59 -7.95
N VAL A 97 10.32 6.44 -8.25
CA VAL A 97 10.21 5.83 -9.58
C VAL A 97 8.95 4.99 -9.68
N ASP A 98 8.77 4.02 -8.79
CA ASP A 98 7.65 3.09 -8.86
C ASP A 98 6.33 3.80 -8.53
N ASP A 99 6.29 4.54 -7.42
CA ASP A 99 5.10 5.29 -7.03
C ASP A 99 4.88 6.52 -7.89
N GLY A 100 5.94 7.10 -8.46
CA GLY A 100 5.83 8.17 -9.46
C GLY A 100 5.10 7.69 -10.70
N LEU A 101 5.42 6.49 -11.20
CA LEU A 101 4.68 5.84 -12.28
C LEU A 101 3.20 5.67 -11.93
N LEU A 102 2.93 5.11 -10.75
CA LEU A 102 1.56 4.86 -10.28
C LEU A 102 0.75 6.15 -10.10
N LEU A 103 1.37 7.20 -9.56
CA LEU A 103 0.72 8.50 -9.40
C LEU A 103 0.34 9.13 -10.74
N VAL A 104 1.25 9.09 -11.71
CA VAL A 104 1.00 9.59 -13.07
C VAL A 104 -0.08 8.75 -13.74
N PHE A 105 -0.06 7.43 -13.59
CA PHE A 105 -1.12 6.55 -14.04
C PHE A 105 -2.48 6.93 -13.44
N ALA A 106 -2.55 7.14 -12.11
CA ALA A 106 -3.79 7.53 -11.43
C ALA A 106 -4.33 8.89 -11.92
N ALA A 107 -3.43 9.86 -12.12
CA ALA A 107 -3.79 11.16 -12.64
C ALA A 107 -4.31 11.08 -14.10
N PHE A 108 -3.66 10.28 -14.94
CA PHE A 108 -4.11 10.00 -16.31
C PHE A 108 -5.48 9.32 -16.30
N ALA A 109 -5.68 8.29 -15.47
CA ALA A 109 -6.94 7.59 -15.32
C ALA A 109 -8.07 8.53 -14.88
N ALA A 110 -7.80 9.41 -13.92
CA ALA A 110 -8.75 10.42 -13.46
C ALA A 110 -9.14 11.38 -14.59
N ALA A 111 -8.17 11.88 -15.34
CA ALA A 111 -8.40 12.77 -16.47
C ALA A 111 -9.21 12.08 -17.59
N ALA A 112 -8.83 10.87 -17.98
CA ALA A 112 -9.50 10.08 -19.03
C ALA A 112 -10.95 9.72 -18.67
N MET A 113 -11.22 9.49 -17.37
CA MET A 113 -12.56 9.23 -16.85
C MET A 113 -13.34 10.53 -16.50
N HIS A 114 -12.72 11.71 -16.66
CA HIS A 114 -13.25 13.01 -16.26
C HIS A 114 -13.68 13.04 -14.79
N ARG A 115 -12.81 12.51 -13.92
CA ARG A 115 -13.00 12.44 -12.48
C ARG A 115 -11.97 13.30 -11.75
N GLN A 116 -12.32 13.79 -10.59
CA GLN A 116 -11.35 14.35 -9.66
C GLN A 116 -10.59 13.20 -8.99
N LEU A 117 -9.26 13.33 -8.85
CA LEU A 117 -8.42 12.32 -8.22
C LEU A 117 -8.89 11.95 -6.80
N ARG A 118 -9.45 12.92 -6.07
CA ARG A 118 -10.01 12.71 -4.72
C ARG A 118 -11.09 11.62 -4.65
N ILE A 119 -11.87 11.39 -5.71
CA ILE A 119 -12.90 10.34 -5.75
C ILE A 119 -12.30 8.94 -5.59
N TYR A 120 -11.06 8.75 -6.02
CA TYR A 120 -10.32 7.50 -5.83
C TYR A 120 -9.73 7.38 -4.41
N ALA A 121 -9.72 8.46 -3.63
CA ALA A 121 -9.23 8.42 -2.26
C ALA A 121 -10.37 8.23 -1.24
N THR A 122 -11.50 8.92 -1.41
CA THR A 122 -12.53 8.95 -0.36
C THR A 122 -13.92 9.29 -0.91
N ALA A 123 -14.94 8.67 -0.32
CA ALA A 123 -16.34 9.08 -0.47
C ALA A 123 -16.70 10.26 0.45
N ALA A 124 -15.88 10.55 1.46
CA ALA A 124 -16.08 11.68 2.36
C ALA A 124 -15.86 13.03 1.63
N PRO A 125 -16.43 14.14 2.12
CA PRO A 125 -16.25 15.48 1.52
C PRO A 125 -14.79 15.95 1.49
N ARG A 126 -13.95 15.43 2.39
CA ARG A 126 -12.52 15.75 2.51
C ARG A 126 -11.73 14.50 2.92
N ILE A 127 -10.42 14.51 2.66
CA ILE A 127 -9.50 13.46 3.12
C ILE A 127 -9.48 13.44 4.66
N ARG A 128 -9.64 12.27 5.24
CA ARG A 128 -9.69 12.04 6.70
C ARG A 128 -8.30 11.69 7.21
N TRP A 129 -7.39 12.69 7.30
CA TRP A 129 -6.00 12.47 7.74
C TRP A 129 -5.90 11.80 9.11
N ARG A 130 -6.86 12.08 10.00
CA ARG A 130 -6.93 11.40 11.29
C ARG A 130 -7.16 9.91 11.13
N LEU A 131 -7.92 9.49 10.12
CA LEU A 131 -8.16 8.06 9.85
C LEU A 131 -6.89 7.37 9.34
N VAL A 132 -6.03 8.07 8.58
CA VAL A 132 -4.70 7.56 8.22
C VAL A 132 -3.87 7.29 9.48
N LEU A 133 -3.83 8.24 10.42
CA LEU A 133 -3.10 8.07 11.68
C LEU A 133 -3.67 6.96 12.56
N VAL A 134 -4.98 6.80 12.61
CA VAL A 134 -5.65 5.70 13.33
C VAL A 134 -5.28 4.35 12.67
N GLY A 135 -5.28 4.27 11.34
CA GLY A 135 -4.86 3.08 10.59
C GLY A 135 -3.41 2.73 10.89
N LEU A 136 -2.51 3.72 10.81
CA LEU A 136 -1.10 3.56 11.14
C LEU A 136 -0.92 3.01 12.57
N ALA A 137 -1.56 3.62 13.56
CA ALA A 137 -1.42 3.24 14.96
C ALA A 137 -1.99 1.85 15.26
N LEU A 138 -3.20 1.54 14.80
CA LEU A 138 -3.84 0.25 15.05
C LEU A 138 -3.13 -0.89 14.30
N ALA A 139 -2.69 -0.67 13.07
CA ALA A 139 -1.92 -1.67 12.35
C ALA A 139 -0.54 -1.88 12.98
N THR A 140 0.16 -0.82 13.39
CA THR A 140 1.42 -0.95 14.14
C THR A 140 1.22 -1.81 15.39
N LEU A 141 0.17 -1.54 16.18
CA LEU A 141 -0.14 -2.31 17.37
C LEU A 141 -0.45 -3.78 17.07
N ALA A 142 -1.20 -4.05 16.00
CA ALA A 142 -1.57 -5.40 15.60
C ALA A 142 -0.38 -6.20 15.02
N LEU A 143 0.50 -5.53 14.25
CA LEU A 143 1.61 -6.19 13.56
C LEU A 143 2.87 -6.34 14.43
N THR A 144 3.08 -5.50 15.43
CA THR A 144 4.26 -5.58 16.29
C THR A 144 4.49 -6.97 16.91
N PRO A 145 3.46 -7.67 17.43
CA PRO A 145 3.64 -9.04 17.94
C PRO A 145 4.10 -10.02 16.86
N LEU A 146 3.59 -9.90 15.63
CA LEU A 146 3.95 -10.77 14.51
C LEU A 146 5.40 -10.55 14.09
N VAL A 147 5.82 -9.28 13.92
CA VAL A 147 7.21 -8.91 13.62
C VAL A 147 8.15 -9.40 14.74
N THR A 148 7.73 -9.27 15.99
CA THR A 148 8.53 -9.74 17.14
C THR A 148 8.67 -11.27 17.11
N ALA A 149 7.58 -12.01 16.87
CA ALA A 149 7.59 -13.46 16.77
C ALA A 149 8.49 -13.93 15.63
N GLN A 150 8.37 -13.35 14.44
CA GLN A 150 9.23 -13.64 13.30
C GLN A 150 10.71 -13.45 13.66
N ARG A 151 11.06 -12.32 14.25
CA ARG A 151 12.46 -12.05 14.67
C ARG A 151 13.01 -13.09 15.66
N VAL A 152 12.19 -13.52 16.61
CA VAL A 152 12.61 -14.55 17.59
C VAL A 152 12.90 -15.87 16.88
N LEU A 153 12.06 -16.25 15.91
CA LEU A 153 12.25 -17.48 15.13
C LEU A 153 13.48 -17.41 14.22
N ASP A 154 13.75 -16.22 13.66
CA ASP A 154 14.95 -15.96 12.84
C ASP A 154 16.25 -15.81 13.67
N GLY A 155 16.22 -16.12 14.97
CA GLY A 155 17.37 -16.02 15.87
C GLY A 155 17.68 -14.59 16.31
N ALA A 156 16.70 -13.68 16.26
CA ALA A 156 16.79 -12.28 16.67
C ALA A 156 18.00 -11.52 16.07
N PRO A 157 18.18 -11.50 14.73
CA PRO A 157 19.27 -10.78 14.09
C PRO A 157 19.24 -9.28 14.48
N PRO A 158 20.35 -8.53 14.33
CA PRO A 158 20.35 -7.09 14.62
C PRO A 158 19.21 -6.36 13.88
N LEU A 159 18.56 -5.41 14.56
CA LEU A 159 17.50 -4.60 13.94
C LEU A 159 18.06 -3.84 12.74
N PRO A 160 17.36 -3.78 11.59
CA PRO A 160 17.78 -3.00 10.44
C PRO A 160 18.16 -1.56 10.78
N ILE A 161 17.34 -0.88 11.61
CA ILE A 161 17.65 0.48 12.08
C ILE A 161 18.99 0.60 12.84
N LEU A 162 19.50 -0.49 13.40
CA LEU A 162 20.80 -0.51 14.12
C LEU A 162 21.93 -1.02 13.23
N SER A 163 21.66 -2.01 12.36
CA SER A 163 22.69 -2.63 11.51
C SER A 163 23.01 -1.77 10.27
N VAL A 164 21.99 -1.14 9.69
CA VAL A 164 22.15 -0.22 8.54
C VAL A 164 22.74 1.12 8.98
N ALA A 165 22.36 1.61 10.15
CA ALA A 165 22.72 2.91 10.68
C ALA A 165 23.20 2.79 12.14
N PRO A 166 24.49 2.47 12.38
CA PRO A 166 25.03 2.24 13.71
C PRO A 166 25.11 3.51 14.55
N ASP A 167 25.29 4.67 13.96
CA ASP A 167 25.34 5.96 14.65
C ASP A 167 23.99 6.68 14.69
N LEU A 168 23.84 7.66 15.58
CA LEU A 168 22.58 8.38 15.77
C LEU A 168 22.18 9.20 14.53
N GLY A 169 23.15 9.86 13.88
CA GLY A 169 22.89 10.66 12.68
C GLY A 169 22.38 9.81 11.54
N GLY A 170 23.02 8.66 11.30
CA GLY A 170 22.58 7.69 10.31
C GLY A 170 21.18 7.15 10.59
N ARG A 171 20.84 6.86 11.87
CA ARG A 171 19.49 6.41 12.25
C ARG A 171 18.43 7.46 11.94
N VAL A 172 18.69 8.72 12.24
CA VAL A 172 17.76 9.82 11.92
C VAL A 172 17.55 9.91 10.41
N LEU A 173 18.61 9.80 9.61
CA LEU A 173 18.51 9.81 8.14
C LEU A 173 17.76 8.58 7.61
N TYR A 174 18.04 7.39 8.15
CA TYR A 174 17.37 6.16 7.73
C TYR A 174 15.85 6.20 8.05
N VAL A 175 15.50 6.64 9.26
CA VAL A 175 14.08 6.84 9.63
C VAL A 175 13.42 7.88 8.76
N ALA A 176 14.08 9.03 8.51
CA ALA A 176 13.54 10.07 7.64
C ALA A 176 13.30 9.56 6.20
N ALA A 177 14.23 8.75 5.66
CA ALA A 177 14.03 8.10 4.37
C ALA A 177 12.90 7.06 4.40
N ALA A 178 12.81 6.24 5.46
CA ALA A 178 11.74 5.27 5.62
C ALA A 178 10.34 5.92 5.68
N LEU A 179 10.23 7.15 6.20
CA LEU A 179 8.95 7.89 6.19
C LEU A 179 8.41 8.16 4.77
N LEU A 180 9.25 8.08 3.73
CA LEU A 180 8.80 8.12 2.33
C LEU A 180 7.84 6.96 1.99
N LEU A 181 7.87 5.86 2.73
CA LEU A 181 6.92 4.75 2.56
C LEU A 181 5.47 5.13 2.92
N ILE A 182 5.24 6.25 3.61
CA ILE A 182 3.87 6.73 3.88
C ILE A 182 3.21 7.29 2.60
N PRO A 183 3.81 8.28 1.89
CA PRO A 183 3.26 8.70 0.61
C PRO A 183 3.30 7.60 -0.45
N ALA A 184 4.29 6.70 -0.45
CA ALA A 184 4.35 5.52 -1.29
C ALA A 184 3.08 4.66 -1.12
N ALA A 185 2.78 4.23 0.10
CA ALA A 185 1.56 3.49 0.41
C ALA A 185 0.29 4.25 -0.02
N ALA A 186 0.25 5.58 0.12
CA ALA A 186 -0.91 6.37 -0.31
C ALA A 186 -1.12 6.32 -1.83
N VAL A 187 -0.05 6.32 -2.62
CA VAL A 187 -0.11 6.22 -4.08
C VAL A 187 -0.53 4.82 -4.52
N GLU A 188 0.04 3.77 -3.92
CA GLU A 188 -0.37 2.40 -4.18
C GLU A 188 -1.86 2.19 -3.86
N GLU A 189 -2.32 2.63 -2.69
CA GLU A 189 -3.73 2.52 -2.33
C GLU A 189 -4.64 3.31 -3.28
N LEU A 190 -4.20 4.47 -3.74
CA LEU A 190 -4.94 5.27 -4.72
C LEU A 190 -5.17 4.53 -6.04
N VAL A 191 -4.18 3.77 -6.49
CA VAL A 191 -4.28 2.97 -7.73
C VAL A 191 -5.08 1.69 -7.49
N PHE A 192 -4.69 0.88 -6.50
CA PHE A 192 -5.24 -0.47 -6.34
C PHE A 192 -6.59 -0.49 -5.63
N ARG A 193 -6.81 0.36 -4.63
CA ARG A 193 -8.09 0.44 -3.89
C ARG A 193 -8.94 1.60 -4.34
N GLY A 194 -8.30 2.66 -4.82
CA GLY A 194 -8.99 3.81 -5.38
C GLY A 194 -9.54 3.52 -6.78
N TRP A 195 -8.65 3.47 -7.75
CA TRP A 195 -9.04 3.35 -9.16
C TRP A 195 -9.43 1.90 -9.53
N LEU A 196 -8.58 0.91 -9.30
CA LEU A 196 -8.78 -0.47 -9.75
C LEU A 196 -10.04 -1.09 -9.14
N LEU A 197 -10.23 -0.95 -7.83
CA LEU A 197 -11.41 -1.51 -7.14
C LEU A 197 -12.72 -0.96 -7.73
N ARG A 198 -12.75 0.33 -8.05
CA ARG A 198 -13.90 0.95 -8.73
C ARG A 198 -14.06 0.48 -10.17
N GLN A 199 -12.96 0.21 -10.89
CA GLN A 199 -13.03 -0.37 -12.23
C GLN A 199 -13.58 -1.80 -12.20
N ILE A 200 -13.16 -2.63 -11.24
CA ILE A 200 -13.74 -3.96 -11.05
C ILE A 200 -15.23 -3.85 -10.74
N ALA A 201 -15.61 -2.94 -9.83
CA ALA A 201 -17.00 -2.71 -9.44
C ALA A 201 -17.89 -2.20 -10.58
N ALA A 202 -17.33 -1.53 -11.58
CA ALA A 202 -18.05 -1.10 -12.77
C ALA A 202 -18.61 -2.28 -13.58
N PHE A 203 -17.97 -3.46 -13.48
CA PHE A 203 -18.38 -4.69 -14.18
C PHE A 203 -18.95 -5.74 -13.25
N ASN A 204 -18.51 -5.79 -11.99
CA ASN A 204 -18.97 -6.78 -11.02
C ASN A 204 -18.85 -6.25 -9.58
N GLN A 205 -19.99 -6.21 -8.87
CA GLN A 205 -20.05 -5.71 -7.50
C GLN A 205 -20.07 -6.82 -6.43
N ARG A 206 -19.84 -8.08 -6.81
CA ARG A 206 -19.75 -9.18 -5.82
C ARG A 206 -18.51 -9.00 -4.95
N PRO A 207 -18.65 -8.93 -3.61
CA PRO A 207 -17.54 -8.61 -2.72
C PRO A 207 -16.32 -9.52 -2.86
N LEU A 208 -16.54 -10.83 -3.04
CA LEU A 208 -15.43 -11.79 -3.23
C LEU A 208 -14.64 -11.51 -4.53
N ILE A 209 -15.32 -11.06 -5.59
CA ILE A 209 -14.65 -10.69 -6.85
C ILE A 209 -13.91 -9.36 -6.69
N LEU A 210 -14.53 -8.37 -6.04
CA LEU A 210 -13.91 -7.08 -5.77
C LEU A 210 -12.61 -7.25 -4.98
N ILE A 211 -12.72 -7.91 -3.83
CA ILE A 211 -11.59 -8.10 -2.91
C ILE A 211 -10.55 -9.03 -3.53
N GLY A 212 -10.96 -10.19 -4.05
CA GLY A 212 -10.05 -11.21 -4.57
C GLY A 212 -9.28 -10.73 -5.81
N LEU A 213 -9.97 -10.11 -6.79
CA LEU A 213 -9.29 -9.66 -8.00
C LEU A 213 -8.38 -8.46 -7.72
N SER A 214 -8.80 -7.51 -6.85
CA SER A 214 -7.93 -6.42 -6.41
C SER A 214 -6.68 -6.93 -5.68
N ALA A 215 -6.83 -7.95 -4.84
CA ALA A 215 -5.74 -8.58 -4.09
C ALA A 215 -4.72 -9.29 -5.01
N ILE A 216 -5.22 -10.09 -5.96
CA ILE A 216 -4.38 -10.82 -6.92
C ILE A 216 -3.60 -9.86 -7.82
N ILE A 217 -4.27 -8.82 -8.36
CA ILE A 217 -3.59 -7.82 -9.22
C ILE A 217 -2.55 -7.03 -8.41
N PHE A 218 -2.85 -6.69 -7.16
CA PHE A 218 -1.89 -6.04 -6.27
C PHE A 218 -0.65 -6.90 -6.03
N ALA A 219 -0.82 -8.18 -5.72
CA ALA A 219 0.30 -9.11 -5.54
C ALA A 219 1.12 -9.25 -6.83
N ALA A 220 0.45 -9.41 -7.98
CA ALA A 220 1.10 -9.56 -9.27
C ALA A 220 1.88 -8.31 -9.71
N ALA A 221 1.43 -7.12 -9.32
CA ALA A 221 2.10 -5.86 -9.65
C ALA A 221 3.47 -5.69 -8.99
N HIS A 222 3.80 -6.50 -7.99
CA HIS A 222 5.13 -6.53 -7.39
C HIS A 222 6.15 -7.37 -8.17
N PHE A 223 5.74 -8.08 -9.22
CA PHE A 223 6.59 -8.93 -10.08
C PHE A 223 7.40 -10.00 -9.34
N ASP A 224 6.99 -10.33 -8.13
CA ASP A 224 7.54 -11.40 -7.31
C ASP A 224 6.48 -12.49 -7.17
N PHE A 225 6.68 -13.59 -7.89
CA PHE A 225 5.75 -14.71 -7.98
C PHE A 225 6.19 -15.89 -7.11
N SER A 226 7.13 -15.69 -6.18
CA SER A 226 7.40 -16.68 -5.15
C SER A 226 6.12 -16.93 -4.34
N PRO A 227 5.78 -18.20 -4.04
CA PRO A 227 4.47 -18.53 -3.45
C PRO A 227 4.21 -17.84 -2.11
N ASP A 228 5.23 -17.69 -1.28
CA ASP A 228 5.22 -17.01 0.02
C ASP A 228 4.92 -15.52 -0.14
N ALA A 229 5.74 -14.80 -0.91
CA ALA A 229 5.59 -13.37 -1.10
C ALA A 229 4.29 -13.01 -1.85
N PHE A 230 3.89 -13.82 -2.83
CA PHE A 230 2.64 -13.61 -3.56
C PHE A 230 1.43 -13.79 -2.64
N LEU A 231 1.41 -14.84 -1.81
CA LEU A 231 0.33 -15.11 -0.88
C LEU A 231 0.21 -14.00 0.18
N THR A 232 1.33 -13.63 0.81
CA THR A 232 1.37 -12.54 1.81
C THR A 232 0.84 -11.24 1.24
N ARG A 233 1.29 -10.83 0.04
CA ARG A 233 0.80 -9.61 -0.63
C ARG A 233 -0.67 -9.71 -1.02
N ALA A 234 -1.13 -10.89 -1.47
CA ALA A 234 -2.54 -11.09 -1.81
C ALA A 234 -3.44 -11.00 -0.57
N LEU A 235 -3.05 -11.60 0.55
CA LEU A 235 -3.81 -11.53 1.80
C LEU A 235 -3.82 -10.12 2.39
N MET A 236 -2.66 -9.44 2.38
CA MET A 236 -2.59 -8.01 2.71
C MET A 236 -3.51 -7.19 1.81
N GLY A 237 -3.43 -7.44 0.51
CA GLY A 237 -4.26 -6.79 -0.50
C GLY A 237 -5.76 -6.96 -0.26
N ALA A 238 -6.19 -8.13 0.15
CA ALA A 238 -7.58 -8.43 0.50
C ALA A 238 -8.03 -7.64 1.74
N GLY A 239 -7.20 -7.59 2.78
CA GLY A 239 -7.48 -6.81 3.98
C GLY A 239 -7.63 -5.31 3.71
N LEU A 240 -6.72 -4.73 2.91
CA LEU A 240 -6.76 -3.33 2.53
C LEU A 240 -7.99 -2.99 1.66
N ALA A 241 -8.39 -3.90 0.75
CA ALA A 241 -9.62 -3.73 -0.02
C ALA A 241 -10.87 -3.79 0.88
N TYR A 242 -10.90 -4.70 1.87
CA TYR A 242 -11.96 -4.74 2.86
C TYR A 242 -12.07 -3.43 3.64
N MET A 243 -10.95 -2.90 4.17
CA MET A 243 -10.90 -1.62 4.87
C MET A 243 -11.52 -0.49 4.04
N THR A 244 -11.13 -0.42 2.76
CA THR A 244 -11.59 0.62 1.83
C THR A 244 -13.09 0.55 1.59
N LEU A 245 -13.62 -0.65 1.32
CA LEU A 245 -15.05 -0.87 1.12
C LEU A 245 -15.84 -0.60 2.40
N ARG A 246 -15.33 -1.02 3.54
CA ARG A 246 -16.00 -0.92 4.84
C ARG A 246 -16.08 0.51 5.36
N LEU A 247 -15.01 1.30 5.19
CA LEU A 247 -14.88 2.65 5.74
C LEU A 247 -15.10 3.76 4.68
N GLY A 248 -15.47 3.40 3.45
CA GLY A 248 -15.81 4.35 2.41
C GLY A 248 -14.64 5.18 1.87
N GLY A 249 -13.40 4.66 1.92
CA GLY A 249 -12.21 5.33 1.40
C GLY A 249 -10.92 4.64 1.79
N ILE A 250 -9.81 5.04 1.16
CA ILE A 250 -8.50 4.40 1.29
C ILE A 250 -7.73 4.83 2.55
N GLU A 251 -8.19 5.84 3.29
CA GLU A 251 -7.37 6.52 4.31
C GLU A 251 -6.88 5.56 5.41
N PHE A 252 -7.75 4.67 5.90
CA PHE A 252 -7.36 3.67 6.90
C PHE A 252 -6.40 2.64 6.32
N ALA A 253 -6.65 2.20 5.08
CA ALA A 253 -5.78 1.28 4.34
C ALA A 253 -4.38 1.88 4.12
N VAL A 254 -4.28 3.17 3.76
CA VAL A 254 -3.00 3.90 3.65
C VAL A 254 -2.21 3.82 4.94
N GLY A 255 -2.85 4.10 6.09
CA GLY A 255 -2.18 4.03 7.38
C GLY A 255 -1.72 2.62 7.72
N ALA A 256 -2.56 1.61 7.49
CA ALA A 256 -2.25 0.22 7.77
C ALA A 256 -1.12 -0.31 6.86
N HIS A 257 -1.14 0.03 5.57
CA HIS A 257 -0.10 -0.31 4.61
C HIS A 257 1.25 0.34 4.98
N ALA A 258 1.24 1.64 5.28
CA ALA A 258 2.43 2.35 5.72
C ALA A 258 3.02 1.75 7.01
N ALA A 259 2.17 1.34 7.97
CA ALA A 259 2.62 0.66 9.19
C ALA A 259 3.35 -0.65 8.86
N ASN A 260 2.78 -1.47 7.98
CA ASN A 260 3.41 -2.72 7.54
C ASN A 260 4.80 -2.45 6.95
N ASN A 261 4.90 -1.55 5.98
CA ASN A 261 6.16 -1.25 5.30
C ASN A 261 7.22 -0.67 6.25
N LEU A 262 6.83 0.24 7.14
CA LEU A 262 7.72 0.82 8.14
C LEU A 262 8.23 -0.23 9.14
N LEU A 263 7.36 -1.11 9.64
CA LEU A 263 7.75 -2.17 10.56
C LEU A 263 8.72 -3.15 9.91
N ILE A 264 8.49 -3.53 8.66
CA ILE A 264 9.39 -4.42 7.92
C ILE A 264 10.76 -3.74 7.78
N VAL A 265 10.82 -2.55 7.20
CA VAL A 265 12.09 -1.91 6.84
C VAL A 265 12.91 -1.50 8.08
N LEU A 266 12.26 -1.05 9.15
CA LEU A 266 12.97 -0.59 10.34
C LEU A 266 13.32 -1.72 11.32
N PHE A 267 12.49 -2.77 11.40
CA PHE A 267 12.57 -3.75 12.48
C PHE A 267 12.69 -5.20 12.05
N LEU A 268 12.35 -5.57 10.81
CA LEU A 268 12.40 -6.95 10.36
C LEU A 268 13.57 -7.22 9.44
N GLN A 269 13.59 -6.57 8.26
CA GLN A 269 14.64 -6.76 7.26
C GLN A 269 14.87 -5.47 6.44
N PRO A 270 16.12 -5.18 6.04
CA PRO A 270 16.43 -4.08 5.15
C PRO A 270 15.72 -4.26 3.79
N LEU A 271 15.48 -3.17 3.06
CA LEU A 271 14.91 -3.24 1.72
C LEU A 271 15.84 -4.04 0.80
N SER A 272 15.33 -5.12 0.22
CA SER A 272 16.06 -5.99 -0.72
C SER A 272 15.40 -5.95 -2.09
N VAL A 273 16.22 -6.05 -3.13
CA VAL A 273 15.77 -6.11 -4.53
C VAL A 273 15.45 -7.56 -4.96
N GLN A 274 15.93 -8.54 -4.21
CA GLN A 274 15.72 -9.95 -4.53
C GLN A 274 14.98 -10.65 -3.39
N SER A 275 13.82 -11.22 -3.69
CA SER A 275 13.21 -12.24 -2.83
C SER A 275 13.95 -13.57 -3.04
N GLN A 276 14.31 -14.23 -1.96
CA GLN A 276 14.68 -15.65 -2.04
C GLN A 276 13.38 -16.45 -2.06
N SER A 277 13.18 -17.26 -3.09
CA SER A 277 12.01 -18.12 -3.18
C SER A 277 12.15 -19.26 -2.18
N GLU A 278 11.49 -19.12 -1.06
CA GLU A 278 11.36 -20.18 -0.04
C GLU A 278 10.01 -20.88 -0.19
N PRO A 279 9.92 -22.18 0.14
CA PRO A 279 8.62 -22.84 0.20
C PRO A 279 7.81 -22.25 1.36
N VAL A 280 6.50 -22.01 1.13
CA VAL A 280 5.60 -21.46 2.15
C VAL A 280 5.62 -22.35 3.40
N SER A 281 6.03 -21.79 4.51
CA SER A 281 6.06 -22.48 5.79
C SER A 281 4.70 -22.42 6.50
N MET A 282 4.43 -23.36 7.41
CA MET A 282 3.23 -23.30 8.25
C MET A 282 3.19 -22.03 9.11
N PHE A 283 4.36 -21.55 9.53
CA PHE A 283 4.46 -20.32 10.30
C PHE A 283 4.06 -19.09 9.47
N GLU A 284 4.50 -18.98 8.22
CA GLU A 284 4.08 -17.91 7.30
C GLU A 284 2.58 -17.92 7.07
N LEU A 285 1.98 -19.09 6.84
CA LEU A 285 0.53 -19.22 6.73
C LEU A 285 -0.20 -18.70 7.98
N ILE A 286 0.31 -19.00 9.16
CA ILE A 286 -0.26 -18.52 10.43
C ILE A 286 -0.10 -17.00 10.56
N THR A 287 1.07 -16.46 10.25
CA THR A 287 1.33 -15.01 10.32
C THR A 287 0.51 -14.25 9.30
N ASP A 288 0.36 -14.76 8.09
CA ASP A 288 -0.48 -14.17 7.04
C ASP A 288 -1.97 -14.18 7.42
N ALA A 289 -2.45 -15.29 7.98
CA ALA A 289 -3.81 -15.38 8.49
C ALA A 289 -4.04 -14.42 9.68
N ALA A 290 -3.04 -14.28 10.55
CA ALA A 290 -3.07 -13.33 11.67
C ALA A 290 -3.00 -11.87 11.19
N LEU A 291 -2.22 -11.57 10.16
CA LEU A 291 -2.18 -10.27 9.49
C LEU A 291 -3.58 -9.89 8.96
N LEU A 292 -4.17 -10.77 8.16
CA LEU A 292 -5.51 -10.57 7.62
C LEU A 292 -6.55 -10.40 8.73
N GLY A 293 -6.52 -11.28 9.74
CA GLY A 293 -7.38 -11.20 10.91
C GLY A 293 -7.20 -9.88 11.68
N GLY A 294 -5.97 -9.43 11.87
CA GLY A 294 -5.63 -8.16 12.49
C GLY A 294 -6.22 -6.96 11.73
N TYR A 295 -6.16 -6.99 10.42
CA TYR A 295 -6.76 -5.98 9.56
C TYR A 295 -8.28 -5.93 9.69
N PHE A 296 -8.95 -7.09 9.71
CA PHE A 296 -10.39 -7.17 9.96
C PHE A 296 -10.74 -6.62 11.35
N ILE A 297 -10.04 -7.06 12.39
CA ILE A 297 -10.30 -6.63 13.78
C ILE A 297 -10.11 -5.12 13.92
N ALA A 298 -9.02 -4.57 13.39
CA ALA A 298 -8.75 -3.13 13.45
C ALA A 298 -9.83 -2.31 12.74
N THR A 299 -10.28 -2.78 11.57
CA THR A 299 -11.37 -2.13 10.81
C THR A 299 -12.68 -2.15 11.61
N GLU A 300 -13.08 -3.31 12.12
CA GLU A 300 -14.31 -3.45 12.90
C GLU A 300 -14.24 -2.73 14.25
N ALA A 301 -13.06 -2.57 14.84
CA ALA A 301 -12.88 -1.73 16.01
C ALA A 301 -13.23 -0.25 15.72
N VAL A 302 -12.76 0.27 14.58
CA VAL A 302 -13.15 1.63 14.14
C VAL A 302 -14.65 1.72 13.89
N VAL A 303 -15.25 0.72 13.27
CA VAL A 303 -16.70 0.70 13.00
C VAL A 303 -17.52 0.66 14.29
N ARG A 304 -17.16 -0.20 15.24
CA ARG A 304 -17.99 -0.49 16.43
C ARG A 304 -17.75 0.48 17.59
N TRP A 305 -16.56 1.03 17.73
CA TRP A 305 -16.23 1.89 18.87
C TRP A 305 -16.41 3.37 18.53
N PRO A 306 -17.41 4.06 19.10
CA PRO A 306 -17.73 5.45 18.77
C PRO A 306 -16.57 6.42 18.97
N TRP A 307 -15.69 6.16 19.95
CA TRP A 307 -14.53 7.00 20.22
C TRP A 307 -13.47 6.87 19.11
N LEU A 308 -13.24 5.68 18.54
CA LEU A 308 -12.34 5.48 17.39
C LEU A 308 -12.91 6.13 16.13
N ARG A 309 -14.22 6.01 15.88
CA ARG A 309 -14.89 6.72 14.78
C ARG A 309 -14.67 8.24 14.86
N ARG A 310 -14.88 8.80 16.06
CA ARG A 310 -14.64 10.25 16.28
C ARG A 310 -13.18 10.63 16.09
N LEU A 311 -12.26 9.79 16.58
CA LEU A 311 -10.82 10.02 16.42
C LEU A 311 -10.43 10.00 14.94
N GLY A 312 -10.96 9.07 14.17
CA GLY A 312 -10.72 8.93 12.72
C GLY A 312 -11.56 9.86 11.83
N ASP A 313 -12.45 10.70 12.39
CA ASP A 313 -13.38 11.55 11.64
C ASP A 313 -14.28 10.72 10.68
N VAL A 314 -14.74 9.54 11.13
CA VAL A 314 -15.60 8.63 10.38
C VAL A 314 -17.06 8.85 10.78
N ARG A 315 -17.91 9.18 9.81
CA ARG A 315 -19.34 9.34 10.04
C ARG A 315 -20.08 8.02 9.81
N PRO A 316 -21.17 7.74 10.57
CA PRO A 316 -21.94 6.50 10.37
C PRO A 316 -22.40 6.26 8.93
N ALA A 317 -22.75 7.32 8.20
CA ALA A 317 -23.15 7.25 6.80
C ALA A 317 -22.02 6.86 5.83
N GLU A 318 -20.76 6.84 6.27
CA GLU A 318 -19.59 6.44 5.47
C GLU A 318 -19.24 4.96 5.66
N ILE A 319 -19.87 4.29 6.64
CA ILE A 319 -19.65 2.87 6.95
C ILE A 319 -20.55 2.00 6.05
N SER A 320 -19.99 0.94 5.50
CA SER A 320 -20.71 0.03 4.60
C SER A 320 -20.58 -1.43 5.06
N PRO A 321 -21.67 -2.18 5.16
CA PRO A 321 -23.06 -1.73 5.17
C PRO A 321 -23.35 -0.86 6.38
N PRO A 322 -24.40 -0.01 6.35
CA PRO A 322 -24.78 0.78 7.52
C PRO A 322 -25.08 -0.16 8.68
N ASP A 323 -24.47 0.12 9.84
CA ASP A 323 -24.74 -0.65 11.06
C ASP A 323 -26.14 -0.34 11.56
N ASN A 324 -26.99 -1.35 11.63
CA ASN A 324 -28.31 -1.24 12.28
C ASN A 324 -28.21 -1.08 13.82
N LEU A 325 -27.01 -1.09 14.37
CA LEU A 325 -26.74 -0.95 15.82
C LEU A 325 -27.05 0.45 16.38
N THR A 326 -27.38 1.41 15.51
CA THR A 326 -27.72 2.78 15.97
C THR A 326 -29.20 2.99 16.29
N THR A 327 -30.07 1.99 16.04
CA THR A 327 -31.54 2.12 16.28
C THR A 327 -32.00 1.51 17.61
N GLU A 328 -31.15 0.82 18.37
CA GLU A 328 -31.55 0.18 19.62
C GLU A 328 -31.13 0.92 20.91
N PHE A 329 -30.44 2.04 20.81
CA PHE A 329 -30.04 2.86 21.98
C PHE A 329 -30.33 4.35 21.74
N GLY A 330 -31.57 4.64 21.37
CA GLY A 330 -32.12 5.99 21.37
C GLY A 330 -33.05 6.20 22.56
#